data_559ac13304230bfdad77a068a0e8441d
#
_entry.id   559ac13304230bfdad77a068a0e8441d
#
_cell.length_a   1.000
_cell.length_b   1.000
_cell.length_c   1.000
_cell.angle_alpha   90.00
_cell.angle_beta   90.00
_cell.angle_gamma   90.00
#
_symmetry.space_group_name_H-M   'P 1'
#
loop_
_entity.id
_entity.type
_entity.pdbx_description
1 polymer ?
#
loop_
_entity_poly.entity_id
_entity_poly.type
_entity_poly.pdbx_seq_one_letter_code
_entity_poly.pdbx_strand_id
1 'polypeptide(L)'
;MGALLHRLAVCACCALSACASINAQRQPTMSADARLQVAEAADASGDAELAISMYTAAAASEPANTNLQLRCADALARRGKIDAARKLLAERLRAFPGQPDLVRALALIDLVAGQPAQAITELDQILAANPGDTRALVDKAVALDLQGQHAAAQAIYQQVLTIAPNDAAARNDLALSLMLEGRTHQALETLAPMQDADGSPRRLKVNLGILYAATGNVERSRQLLGDRVSDGDVSALTRALASSPAEGRTGR
;
A
#
# COMPACT_ATOMS: atom_id res chain seq x y z
N MET A 1 -44.42 -1.67 -72.00
CA MET A 1 -44.87 -1.54 -70.61
C MET A 1 -44.02 -2.32 -69.58
N GLY A 2 -42.83 -2.77 -69.95
CA GLY A 2 -41.99 -3.63 -69.05
C GLY A 2 -40.81 -2.92 -68.36
N ALA A 3 -40.46 -1.71 -68.78
CA ALA A 3 -39.22 -1.04 -68.28
C ALA A 3 -39.44 -0.04 -67.14
N LEU A 4 -40.66 0.30 -66.77
CA LEU A 4 -40.99 1.27 -65.70
C LEU A 4 -41.16 0.62 -64.30
N LEU A 5 -41.56 -0.70 -64.31
CA LEU A 5 -41.74 -1.46 -63.08
C LEU A 5 -40.44 -1.95 -62.43
N HIS A 6 -39.32 -2.03 -63.19
CA HIS A 6 -38.02 -2.47 -62.66
C HIS A 6 -37.24 -1.37 -61.92
N ARG A 7 -37.54 -0.10 -62.17
CA ARG A 7 -36.86 1.05 -61.52
C ARG A 7 -37.48 1.43 -60.18
N LEU A 8 -38.68 1.04 -59.87
CA LEU A 8 -39.34 1.29 -58.59
C LEU A 8 -39.02 0.24 -57.52
N ALA A 9 -38.66 -0.99 -57.92
CA ALA A 9 -38.29 -2.05 -56.98
C ALA A 9 -36.87 -1.89 -56.39
N VAL A 10 -35.95 -1.24 -57.12
CA VAL A 10 -34.57 -1.06 -56.65
C VAL A 10 -34.43 0.10 -55.62
N CYS A 11 -35.33 1.10 -55.69
CA CYS A 11 -35.31 2.20 -54.71
C CYS A 11 -35.90 1.83 -53.33
N ALA A 12 -36.81 0.83 -53.28
CA ALA A 12 -37.41 0.40 -51.99
C ALA A 12 -36.45 -0.45 -51.13
N CYS A 13 -35.54 -1.20 -51.76
CA CYS A 13 -34.52 -1.98 -50.99
C CYS A 13 -33.40 -1.14 -50.41
N CYS A 14 -33.05 -0.02 -51.02
CA CYS A 14 -32.00 0.88 -50.47
C CYS A 14 -32.48 1.70 -49.27
N ALA A 15 -33.78 1.98 -49.15
CA ALA A 15 -34.32 2.73 -48.00
C ALA A 15 -34.47 1.88 -46.73
N LEU A 16 -34.60 0.56 -46.85
CA LEU A 16 -34.66 -0.35 -45.69
C LEU A 16 -33.30 -0.72 -45.13
N SER A 17 -32.22 -0.61 -45.91
CA SER A 17 -30.84 -0.89 -45.46
C SER A 17 -30.24 0.30 -44.69
N ALA A 18 -30.76 1.52 -44.88
CA ALA A 18 -30.25 2.71 -44.19
C ALA A 18 -30.81 2.88 -42.74
N CYS A 19 -31.96 2.22 -42.45
CA CYS A 19 -32.54 2.29 -41.09
C CYS A 19 -31.97 1.25 -40.12
N ALA A 20 -31.24 0.22 -40.59
CA ALA A 20 -30.62 -0.79 -39.72
C ALA A 20 -29.29 -0.34 -39.10
N SER A 21 -28.70 0.76 -39.57
CA SER A 21 -27.37 1.22 -39.12
C SER A 21 -27.39 2.29 -38.04
N ILE A 22 -28.56 2.76 -37.61
CA ILE A 22 -28.65 3.91 -36.67
C ILE A 22 -28.98 3.43 -35.24
N ASN A 23 -29.22 2.14 -35.03
CA ASN A 23 -29.58 1.63 -33.72
C ASN A 23 -28.52 0.67 -33.12
N ALA A 24 -27.24 0.93 -33.39
CA ALA A 24 -26.20 0.53 -32.43
C ALA A 24 -26.37 1.46 -31.22
N GLN A 25 -27.41 1.21 -30.43
CA GLN A 25 -27.56 1.80 -29.12
C GLN A 25 -26.23 1.58 -28.41
N ARG A 26 -25.47 2.67 -28.21
CA ARG A 26 -24.41 2.67 -27.22
C ARG A 26 -25.08 2.23 -25.93
N GLN A 27 -24.94 0.98 -25.56
CA GLN A 27 -25.25 0.56 -24.20
C GLN A 27 -24.53 1.58 -23.31
N PRO A 28 -25.22 2.20 -22.35
CA PRO A 28 -24.58 3.15 -21.46
C PRO A 28 -23.41 2.43 -20.80
N THR A 29 -22.21 2.78 -21.24
CA THR A 29 -21.00 2.24 -20.60
C THR A 29 -20.99 2.76 -19.19
N MET A 30 -20.93 1.86 -18.21
CA MET A 30 -20.81 2.24 -16.80
C MET A 30 -19.69 3.25 -16.65
N SER A 31 -19.93 4.34 -15.91
CA SER A 31 -18.90 5.32 -15.56
C SER A 31 -17.82 4.68 -14.69
N ALA A 32 -16.66 5.32 -14.57
CA ALA A 32 -15.61 4.87 -13.66
C ALA A 32 -16.11 4.76 -12.23
N ASP A 33 -16.86 5.76 -11.76
CA ASP A 33 -17.44 5.78 -10.41
C ASP A 33 -18.43 4.63 -10.19
N ALA A 34 -19.30 4.37 -11.17
CA ALA A 34 -20.24 3.24 -11.06
C ALA A 34 -19.51 1.89 -10.99
N ARG A 35 -18.45 1.69 -11.80
CA ARG A 35 -17.60 0.50 -11.72
C ARG A 35 -16.92 0.38 -10.37
N LEU A 36 -16.44 1.51 -9.84
CA LEU A 36 -15.79 1.56 -8.55
C LEU A 36 -16.74 1.17 -7.42
N GLN A 37 -17.96 1.68 -7.42
CA GLN A 37 -18.99 1.30 -6.44
C GLN A 37 -19.33 -0.19 -6.52
N VAL A 38 -19.45 -0.75 -7.72
CA VAL A 38 -19.67 -2.20 -7.91
C VAL A 38 -18.46 -2.98 -7.39
N ALA A 39 -17.24 -2.51 -7.66
CA ALA A 39 -16.03 -3.15 -7.17
C ALA A 39 -15.96 -3.18 -5.63
N GLU A 40 -16.29 -2.07 -4.98
CA GLU A 40 -16.33 -1.96 -3.51
C GLU A 40 -17.44 -2.84 -2.90
N ALA A 41 -18.60 -2.90 -3.52
CA ALA A 41 -19.68 -3.79 -3.08
C ALA A 41 -19.29 -5.27 -3.24
N ALA A 42 -18.64 -5.63 -4.35
CA ALA A 42 -18.10 -6.97 -4.57
C ALA A 42 -17.00 -7.32 -3.54
N ASP A 43 -16.13 -6.36 -3.20
CA ASP A 43 -15.15 -6.50 -2.13
C ASP A 43 -15.81 -6.80 -0.78
N ALA A 44 -16.84 -6.05 -0.44
CA ALA A 44 -17.57 -6.22 0.82
C ALA A 44 -18.32 -7.56 0.89
N SER A 45 -18.80 -8.08 -0.23
CA SER A 45 -19.47 -9.39 -0.33
C SER A 45 -18.51 -10.58 -0.45
N GLY A 46 -17.20 -10.33 -0.63
CA GLY A 46 -16.18 -11.37 -0.83
C GLY A 46 -16.06 -11.90 -2.26
N ASP A 47 -16.77 -11.31 -3.23
CA ASP A 47 -16.64 -11.66 -4.65
C ASP A 47 -15.37 -11.04 -5.25
N ALA A 48 -14.25 -11.75 -5.07
CA ALA A 48 -12.93 -11.29 -5.48
C ALA A 48 -12.79 -11.09 -6.98
N GLU A 49 -13.38 -11.97 -7.78
CA GLU A 49 -13.24 -11.92 -9.24
C GLU A 49 -13.99 -10.72 -9.83
N LEU A 50 -15.21 -10.48 -9.37
CA LEU A 50 -15.97 -9.31 -9.77
C LEU A 50 -15.29 -8.02 -9.33
N ALA A 51 -14.79 -7.95 -8.08
CA ALA A 51 -14.07 -6.79 -7.57
C ALA A 51 -12.86 -6.45 -8.44
N ILE A 52 -11.98 -7.43 -8.72
CA ILE A 52 -10.77 -7.24 -9.57
C ILE A 52 -11.16 -6.77 -10.97
N SER A 53 -12.17 -7.41 -11.57
CA SER A 53 -12.66 -7.05 -12.91
C SER A 53 -13.15 -5.61 -12.96
N MET A 54 -13.93 -5.19 -11.98
CA MET A 54 -14.50 -3.85 -11.92
C MET A 54 -13.45 -2.79 -11.59
N TYR A 55 -12.50 -3.03 -10.66
CA TYR A 55 -11.37 -2.13 -10.42
C TYR A 55 -10.53 -1.93 -11.68
N THR A 56 -10.20 -3.01 -12.39
CA THR A 56 -9.41 -2.93 -13.62
C THR A 56 -10.14 -2.16 -14.72
N ALA A 57 -11.45 -2.41 -14.88
CA ALA A 57 -12.28 -1.70 -15.86
C ALA A 57 -12.46 -0.21 -15.50
N ALA A 58 -12.56 0.12 -14.22
CA ALA A 58 -12.60 1.50 -13.76
C ALA A 58 -11.29 2.22 -14.08
N ALA A 59 -10.15 1.65 -13.71
CA ALA A 59 -8.84 2.21 -14.00
C ALA A 59 -8.60 2.42 -15.50
N ALA A 60 -9.03 1.48 -16.34
CA ALA A 60 -8.90 1.56 -17.79
C ALA A 60 -9.77 2.66 -18.41
N SER A 61 -10.91 3.01 -17.81
CA SER A 61 -11.81 4.03 -18.34
C SER A 61 -11.32 5.47 -18.13
N GLU A 62 -10.52 5.71 -17.10
CA GLU A 62 -9.97 7.03 -16.78
C GLU A 62 -8.46 6.94 -16.48
N PRO A 63 -7.64 6.75 -17.51
CA PRO A 63 -6.21 6.54 -17.32
C PRO A 63 -5.47 7.72 -16.65
N ALA A 64 -5.93 8.92 -16.83
CA ALA A 64 -5.33 10.13 -16.25
C ALA A 64 -5.76 10.40 -14.79
N ASN A 65 -6.76 9.69 -14.28
CA ASN A 65 -7.27 9.87 -12.92
C ASN A 65 -6.35 9.14 -11.91
N THR A 66 -5.35 9.85 -11.39
CA THR A 66 -4.35 9.30 -10.46
C THR A 66 -5.00 8.65 -9.23
N ASN A 67 -6.01 9.29 -8.64
CA ASN A 67 -6.69 8.75 -7.46
C ASN A 67 -7.32 7.39 -7.76
N LEU A 68 -8.00 7.27 -8.90
CA LEU A 68 -8.61 6.02 -9.34
C LEU A 68 -7.56 4.93 -9.58
N GLN A 69 -6.42 5.27 -10.20
CA GLN A 69 -5.32 4.33 -10.41
C GLN A 69 -4.76 3.80 -9.08
N LEU A 70 -4.54 4.70 -8.11
CA LEU A 70 -4.06 4.34 -6.76
C LEU A 70 -5.05 3.41 -6.04
N ARG A 71 -6.35 3.73 -6.07
CA ARG A 71 -7.40 2.89 -5.45
C ARG A 71 -7.47 1.50 -6.09
N CYS A 72 -7.39 1.43 -7.42
CA CYS A 72 -7.40 0.15 -8.13
C CYS A 72 -6.14 -0.67 -7.83
N ALA A 73 -4.97 -0.05 -7.81
CA ALA A 73 -3.72 -0.73 -7.48
C ALA A 73 -3.72 -1.27 -6.04
N ASP A 74 -4.19 -0.47 -5.08
CA ASP A 74 -4.32 -0.89 -3.69
C ASP A 74 -5.32 -2.06 -3.53
N ALA A 75 -6.46 -2.02 -4.21
CA ALA A 75 -7.42 -3.11 -4.20
C ALA A 75 -6.84 -4.41 -4.78
N LEU A 76 -6.12 -4.33 -5.90
CA LEU A 76 -5.42 -5.47 -6.49
C LEU A 76 -4.38 -6.05 -5.53
N ALA A 77 -3.59 -5.18 -4.89
CA ALA A 77 -2.56 -5.60 -3.93
C ALA A 77 -3.18 -6.32 -2.71
N ARG A 78 -4.24 -5.76 -2.11
CA ARG A 78 -4.95 -6.41 -0.99
C ARG A 78 -5.51 -7.79 -1.35
N ARG A 79 -5.80 -8.04 -2.62
CA ARG A 79 -6.25 -9.34 -3.16
C ARG A 79 -5.09 -10.27 -3.55
N GLY A 80 -3.85 -9.91 -3.23
CA GLY A 80 -2.67 -10.68 -3.58
C GLY A 80 -2.31 -10.64 -5.07
N LYS A 81 -2.96 -9.76 -5.87
CA LYS A 81 -2.65 -9.58 -7.30
C LYS A 81 -1.52 -8.55 -7.47
N ILE A 82 -0.40 -8.82 -6.82
CA ILE A 82 0.75 -7.89 -6.74
C ILE A 82 1.26 -7.53 -8.14
N ASP A 83 1.45 -8.51 -9.02
CA ASP A 83 1.94 -8.26 -10.38
C ASP A 83 0.98 -7.39 -11.21
N ALA A 84 -0.33 -7.57 -11.02
CA ALA A 84 -1.33 -6.76 -11.71
C ALA A 84 -1.33 -5.30 -11.19
N ALA A 85 -1.21 -5.10 -9.88
CA ALA A 85 -1.08 -3.78 -9.27
C ALA A 85 0.19 -3.07 -9.77
N ARG A 86 1.33 -3.77 -9.74
CA ARG A 86 2.61 -3.29 -10.23
C ARG A 86 2.54 -2.89 -11.71
N LYS A 87 2.00 -3.75 -12.55
CA LYS A 87 1.83 -3.50 -13.99
C LYS A 87 0.97 -2.25 -14.22
N LEU A 88 -0.15 -2.13 -13.52
CA LEU A 88 -1.04 -0.96 -13.61
C LEU A 88 -0.28 0.33 -13.32
N LEU A 89 0.43 0.41 -12.20
CA LEU A 89 1.17 1.61 -11.79
C LEU A 89 2.34 1.91 -12.75
N ALA A 90 3.09 0.89 -13.17
CA ALA A 90 4.20 1.06 -14.11
C ALA A 90 3.73 1.58 -15.48
N GLU A 91 2.58 1.10 -15.99
CA GLU A 91 1.98 1.60 -17.23
C GLU A 91 1.53 3.06 -17.09
N ARG A 92 0.97 3.42 -15.92
CA ARG A 92 0.57 4.81 -15.66
C ARG A 92 1.77 5.75 -15.57
N LEU A 93 2.83 5.33 -14.90
CA LEU A 93 4.06 6.12 -14.81
C LEU A 93 4.75 6.33 -16.18
N ARG A 94 4.67 5.35 -17.09
CA ARG A 94 5.16 5.55 -18.48
C ARG A 94 4.35 6.59 -19.22
N ALA A 95 3.03 6.62 -19.01
CA ALA A 95 2.13 7.58 -19.66
C ALA A 95 2.17 8.97 -19.01
N PHE A 96 2.37 9.03 -17.69
CA PHE A 96 2.35 10.24 -16.87
C PHE A 96 3.55 10.26 -15.92
N PRO A 97 4.76 10.53 -16.41
CA PRO A 97 5.97 10.51 -15.60
C PRO A 97 5.96 11.64 -14.56
N GLY A 98 6.70 11.44 -13.48
CA GLY A 98 6.95 12.47 -12.47
C GLY A 98 5.80 12.69 -11.47
N GLN A 99 4.88 11.75 -11.35
CA GLN A 99 3.82 11.80 -10.31
C GLN A 99 4.28 11.08 -9.03
N PRO A 100 4.65 11.81 -7.96
CA PRO A 100 5.27 11.21 -6.78
C PRO A 100 4.35 10.20 -6.08
N ASP A 101 3.04 10.44 -6.07
CA ASP A 101 2.09 9.50 -5.44
C ASP A 101 2.03 8.15 -6.18
N LEU A 102 2.15 8.13 -7.51
CA LEU A 102 2.22 6.88 -8.28
C LEU A 102 3.57 6.17 -8.09
N VAL A 103 4.67 6.93 -8.07
CA VAL A 103 6.01 6.38 -7.80
C VAL A 103 6.04 5.75 -6.40
N ARG A 104 5.53 6.46 -5.40
CA ARG A 104 5.45 5.95 -4.03
C ARG A 104 4.57 4.71 -3.93
N ALA A 105 3.41 4.70 -4.60
CA ALA A 105 2.53 3.53 -4.62
C ALA A 105 3.22 2.32 -5.26
N LEU A 106 3.98 2.52 -6.35
CA LEU A 106 4.76 1.45 -6.98
C LEU A 106 5.83 0.91 -6.03
N ALA A 107 6.58 1.79 -5.35
CA ALA A 107 7.57 1.41 -4.35
C ALA A 107 6.94 0.57 -3.22
N LEU A 108 5.77 0.96 -2.71
CA LEU A 108 5.06 0.17 -1.69
C LEU A 108 4.62 -1.21 -2.21
N ILE A 109 4.19 -1.31 -3.46
CA ILE A 109 3.90 -2.61 -4.11
C ILE A 109 5.17 -3.45 -4.22
N ASP A 110 6.31 -2.86 -4.56
CA ASP A 110 7.59 -3.56 -4.67
C ASP A 110 8.10 -4.04 -3.30
N LEU A 111 7.85 -3.29 -2.21
CA LEU A 111 8.10 -3.78 -0.85
C LEU A 111 7.27 -5.03 -0.52
N VAL A 112 5.97 -5.01 -0.85
CA VAL A 112 5.09 -6.18 -0.66
C VAL A 112 5.53 -7.36 -1.54
N ALA A 113 6.06 -7.09 -2.73
CA ALA A 113 6.64 -8.08 -3.63
C ALA A 113 8.00 -8.65 -3.17
N GLY A 114 8.56 -8.17 -2.05
CA GLY A 114 9.89 -8.56 -1.58
C GLY A 114 11.03 -7.99 -2.44
N GLN A 115 10.83 -6.83 -3.05
CA GLN A 115 11.79 -6.15 -3.91
C GLN A 115 12.26 -4.80 -3.31
N PRO A 116 12.84 -4.78 -2.10
CA PRO A 116 13.18 -3.53 -1.40
C PRO A 116 14.23 -2.69 -2.13
N ALA A 117 15.15 -3.30 -2.87
CA ALA A 117 16.15 -2.56 -3.64
C ALA A 117 15.51 -1.71 -4.75
N GLN A 118 14.46 -2.22 -5.39
CA GLN A 118 13.73 -1.50 -6.41
C GLN A 118 12.90 -0.36 -5.79
N ALA A 119 12.22 -0.64 -4.68
CA ALA A 119 11.49 0.39 -3.94
C ALA A 119 12.40 1.56 -3.53
N ILE A 120 13.63 1.30 -3.07
CA ILE A 120 14.61 2.35 -2.73
C ILE A 120 14.90 3.22 -3.96
N THR A 121 15.13 2.60 -5.13
CA THR A 121 15.42 3.34 -6.37
C THR A 121 14.26 4.28 -6.76
N GLU A 122 13.03 3.84 -6.57
CA GLU A 122 11.83 4.63 -6.86
C GLU A 122 11.64 5.77 -5.85
N LEU A 123 11.83 5.48 -4.56
CA LEU A 123 11.74 6.48 -3.50
C LEU A 123 12.85 7.54 -3.61
N ASP A 124 14.04 7.16 -4.08
CA ASP A 124 15.12 8.10 -4.35
C ASP A 124 14.78 9.11 -5.45
N GLN A 125 13.94 8.75 -6.42
CA GLN A 125 13.44 9.70 -7.42
C GLN A 125 12.56 10.78 -6.78
N ILE A 126 11.71 10.41 -5.82
CA ILE A 126 10.89 11.37 -5.08
C ILE A 126 11.78 12.27 -4.21
N LEU A 127 12.74 11.68 -3.51
CA LEU A 127 13.62 12.39 -2.59
C LEU A 127 14.64 13.29 -3.33
N ALA A 128 14.99 12.99 -4.58
CA ALA A 128 15.78 13.86 -5.42
C ALA A 128 15.06 15.19 -5.75
N ALA A 129 13.72 15.11 -5.92
CA ALA A 129 12.89 16.29 -6.15
C ALA A 129 12.48 17.00 -4.86
N ASN A 130 12.22 16.25 -3.79
CA ASN A 130 11.84 16.76 -2.49
C ASN A 130 12.55 15.99 -1.34
N PRO A 131 13.76 16.41 -0.96
CA PRO A 131 14.54 15.74 0.10
C PRO A 131 13.87 15.68 1.47
N GLY A 132 12.86 16.52 1.71
CA GLY A 132 12.10 16.59 2.95
C GLY A 132 10.77 15.83 2.93
N ASP A 133 10.48 15.02 1.92
CA ASP A 133 9.26 14.20 1.89
C ASP A 133 9.34 13.09 2.95
N THR A 134 8.73 13.38 4.11
CA THR A 134 8.75 12.46 5.27
C THR A 134 8.12 11.11 4.96
N ARG A 135 7.11 11.04 4.09
CA ARG A 135 6.49 9.77 3.70
C ARG A 135 7.45 8.93 2.86
N ALA A 136 8.11 9.53 1.87
CA ALA A 136 9.10 8.83 1.06
C ALA A 136 10.33 8.42 1.90
N LEU A 137 10.75 9.25 2.86
CA LEU A 137 11.83 8.91 3.80
C LEU A 137 11.47 7.70 4.66
N VAL A 138 10.27 7.67 5.26
CA VAL A 138 9.82 6.52 6.08
C VAL A 138 9.77 5.25 5.23
N ASP A 139 9.16 5.30 4.04
CA ASP A 139 9.06 4.13 3.17
C ASP A 139 10.45 3.62 2.74
N LYS A 140 11.41 4.52 2.48
CA LYS A 140 12.81 4.15 2.19
C LYS A 140 13.49 3.50 3.40
N ALA A 141 13.26 4.02 4.59
CA ALA A 141 13.81 3.42 5.80
C ALA A 141 13.24 2.00 6.04
N VAL A 142 11.95 1.79 5.82
CA VAL A 142 11.34 0.45 5.85
C VAL A 142 12.00 -0.48 4.82
N ALA A 143 12.26 0.01 3.60
CA ALA A 143 12.95 -0.77 2.57
C ALA A 143 14.37 -1.18 2.99
N LEU A 144 15.11 -0.27 3.66
CA LEU A 144 16.44 -0.55 4.20
C LEU A 144 16.38 -1.58 5.34
N ASP A 145 15.40 -1.48 6.24
CA ASP A 145 15.18 -2.48 7.29
C ASP A 145 14.91 -3.89 6.70
N LEU A 146 14.11 -3.97 5.64
CA LEU A 146 13.88 -5.23 4.92
C LEU A 146 15.14 -5.80 4.27
N GLN A 147 16.16 -4.98 4.02
CA GLN A 147 17.50 -5.41 3.56
C GLN A 147 18.46 -5.71 4.71
N GLY A 148 18.05 -5.61 5.97
CA GLY A 148 18.91 -5.74 7.13
C GLY A 148 19.84 -4.55 7.37
N GLN A 149 19.63 -3.42 6.67
CA GLN A 149 20.43 -2.20 6.81
C GLN A 149 19.88 -1.30 7.92
N HIS A 150 19.70 -1.86 9.11
CA HIS A 150 19.00 -1.22 10.23
C HIS A 150 19.63 0.11 10.65
N ALA A 151 20.95 0.22 10.69
CA ALA A 151 21.62 1.47 11.07
C ALA A 151 21.30 2.62 10.09
N ALA A 152 21.23 2.33 8.78
CA ALA A 152 20.85 3.31 7.76
C ALA A 152 19.37 3.70 7.88
N ALA A 153 18.49 2.73 8.11
CA ALA A 153 17.06 2.97 8.33
C ALA A 153 16.83 3.88 9.54
N GLN A 154 17.49 3.58 10.69
CA GLN A 154 17.39 4.36 11.92
C GLN A 154 17.84 5.82 11.73
N ALA A 155 18.90 6.05 10.96
CA ALA A 155 19.34 7.41 10.64
C ALA A 155 18.26 8.20 9.89
N ILE A 156 17.56 7.55 8.94
CA ILE A 156 16.47 8.18 8.19
C ILE A 156 15.24 8.41 9.10
N TYR A 157 14.86 7.46 9.94
CA TYR A 157 13.76 7.69 10.89
C TYR A 157 14.06 8.85 11.83
N GLN A 158 15.30 8.96 12.32
CA GLN A 158 15.72 10.11 13.15
C GLN A 158 15.66 11.43 12.38
N GLN A 159 16.04 11.44 11.09
CA GLN A 159 15.87 12.60 10.21
C GLN A 159 14.38 12.99 10.11
N VAL A 160 13.49 12.03 9.90
CA VAL A 160 12.03 12.29 9.86
C VAL A 160 11.56 12.88 11.18
N LEU A 161 12.00 12.35 12.32
CA LEU A 161 11.63 12.87 13.64
C LEU A 161 12.22 14.24 13.95
N THR A 162 13.27 14.66 13.24
CA THR A 162 13.77 16.04 13.30
C THR A 162 12.85 17.00 12.55
N ILE A 163 12.28 16.57 11.41
CA ILE A 163 11.35 17.35 10.60
C ILE A 163 9.94 17.34 11.22
N ALA A 164 9.49 16.19 11.69
CA ALA A 164 8.18 15.95 12.27
C ALA A 164 8.29 15.20 13.61
N PRO A 165 8.55 15.90 14.72
CA PRO A 165 8.84 15.27 16.02
C PRO A 165 7.71 14.37 16.56
N ASN A 166 6.49 14.62 16.14
CA ASN A 166 5.29 13.88 16.56
C ASN A 166 4.84 12.82 15.54
N ASP A 167 5.65 12.50 14.54
CA ASP A 167 5.31 11.42 13.59
C ASP A 167 5.32 10.06 14.30
N ALA A 168 4.12 9.59 14.63
CA ALA A 168 3.91 8.33 15.33
C ALA A 168 4.33 7.11 14.49
N ALA A 169 4.26 7.20 13.16
CA ALA A 169 4.67 6.12 12.27
C ALA A 169 6.20 5.98 12.28
N ALA A 170 6.93 7.08 12.02
CA ALA A 170 8.38 7.08 12.04
C ALA A 170 8.95 6.64 13.40
N ARG A 171 8.34 7.09 14.51
CA ARG A 171 8.76 6.70 15.85
C ARG A 171 8.51 5.22 16.13
N ASN A 172 7.36 4.69 15.69
CA ASN A 172 7.04 3.27 15.80
C ASN A 172 8.02 2.41 14.99
N ASP A 173 8.31 2.82 13.76
CA ASP A 173 9.14 2.05 12.85
C ASP A 173 10.63 2.12 13.29
N LEU A 174 11.08 3.26 13.84
CA LEU A 174 12.39 3.35 14.52
C LEU A 174 12.49 2.36 15.70
N ALA A 175 11.44 2.27 16.53
CA ALA A 175 11.46 1.34 17.66
C ALA A 175 11.49 -0.11 17.18
N LEU A 176 10.76 -0.45 16.09
CA LEU A 176 10.82 -1.79 15.49
C LEU A 176 12.20 -2.09 14.91
N SER A 177 12.82 -1.15 14.21
CA SER A 177 14.18 -1.29 13.69
C SER A 177 15.21 -1.53 14.80
N LEU A 178 15.12 -0.78 15.92
CA LEU A 178 15.95 -0.98 17.10
C LEU A 178 15.73 -2.37 17.73
N MET A 179 14.48 -2.84 17.76
CA MET A 179 14.15 -4.17 18.28
C MET A 179 14.74 -5.29 17.40
N LEU A 180 14.76 -5.12 16.07
CA LEU A 180 15.38 -6.07 15.15
C LEU A 180 16.90 -6.20 15.38
N GLU A 181 17.56 -5.15 15.84
CA GLU A 181 18.97 -5.19 16.29
C GLU A 181 19.17 -5.68 17.74
N GLY A 182 18.11 -6.12 18.42
CA GLY A 182 18.19 -6.53 19.83
C GLY A 182 18.32 -5.37 20.82
N ARG A 183 18.20 -4.12 20.39
CA ARG A 183 18.28 -2.90 21.21
C ARG A 183 16.95 -2.56 21.88
N THR A 184 16.37 -3.56 22.56
CA THR A 184 14.98 -3.54 23.04
C THR A 184 14.72 -2.42 24.07
N HIS A 185 15.68 -2.09 24.95
CA HIS A 185 15.51 -0.99 25.88
C HIS A 185 15.43 0.36 25.16
N GLN A 186 16.26 0.60 24.16
CA GLN A 186 16.23 1.83 23.38
C GLN A 186 14.94 1.92 22.52
N ALA A 187 14.45 0.80 22.00
CA ALA A 187 13.16 0.73 21.33
C ALA A 187 12.02 1.15 22.26
N LEU A 188 12.04 0.66 23.51
CA LEU A 188 11.05 1.04 24.52
C LEU A 188 11.14 2.54 24.86
N GLU A 189 12.33 3.08 25.10
CA GLU A 189 12.54 4.51 25.35
C GLU A 189 12.05 5.38 24.19
N THR A 190 12.22 4.91 22.97
CA THR A 190 11.76 5.59 21.75
C THR A 190 10.24 5.66 21.68
N LEU A 191 9.55 4.58 22.05
CA LEU A 191 8.10 4.45 21.83
C LEU A 191 7.26 4.84 23.06
N ALA A 192 7.81 4.70 24.29
CA ALA A 192 7.10 4.95 25.54
C ALA A 192 6.44 6.35 25.64
N PRO A 193 7.06 7.45 25.13
CA PRO A 193 6.43 8.77 25.17
C PRO A 193 5.09 8.87 24.40
N MET A 194 4.81 7.93 23.50
CA MET A 194 3.57 7.89 22.73
C MET A 194 2.46 7.05 23.40
N GLN A 195 2.74 6.46 24.56
CA GLN A 195 1.82 5.52 25.22
C GLN A 195 0.48 6.15 25.58
N ASP A 196 0.52 7.37 26.13
CA ASP A 196 -0.66 8.08 26.65
C ASP A 196 -1.21 9.12 25.65
N ALA A 197 -0.70 9.13 24.39
CA ALA A 197 -1.21 10.03 23.37
C ALA A 197 -2.64 9.65 23.00
N ASP A 198 -3.57 10.60 23.09
CA ASP A 198 -4.95 10.43 22.69
C ASP A 198 -5.03 9.95 21.23
N GLY A 199 -5.80 8.88 20.99
CA GLY A 199 -5.95 8.34 19.66
C GLY A 199 -4.77 7.52 19.14
N SER A 200 -3.82 7.11 19.99
CA SER A 200 -2.68 6.27 19.61
C SER A 200 -3.13 5.05 18.79
N PRO A 201 -2.53 4.80 17.61
CA PRO A 201 -2.89 3.66 16.78
C PRO A 201 -2.78 2.35 17.55
N ARG A 202 -3.71 1.42 17.30
CA ARG A 202 -3.71 0.10 17.95
C ARG A 202 -2.36 -0.62 17.80
N ARG A 203 -1.71 -0.51 16.62
CA ARG A 203 -0.39 -1.13 16.37
C ARG A 203 0.68 -0.63 17.34
N LEU A 204 0.65 0.66 17.69
CA LEU A 204 1.60 1.25 18.64
C LEU A 204 1.43 0.65 20.04
N LYS A 205 0.18 0.47 20.50
CA LYS A 205 -0.11 -0.16 21.79
C LYS A 205 0.36 -1.61 21.81
N VAL A 206 0.18 -2.34 20.70
CA VAL A 206 0.67 -3.72 20.55
C VAL A 206 2.20 -3.76 20.62
N ASN A 207 2.89 -2.89 19.88
CA ASN A 207 4.35 -2.86 19.87
C ASN A 207 4.93 -2.46 21.24
N LEU A 208 4.31 -1.49 21.92
CA LEU A 208 4.67 -1.16 23.32
C LEU A 208 4.47 -2.35 24.26
N GLY A 209 3.35 -3.07 24.13
CA GLY A 209 3.11 -4.26 24.93
C GLY A 209 4.18 -5.33 24.72
N ILE A 210 4.58 -5.56 23.47
CA ILE A 210 5.67 -6.46 23.11
C ILE A 210 7.01 -5.99 23.72
N LEU A 211 7.33 -4.71 23.63
CA LEU A 211 8.55 -4.15 24.18
C LEU A 211 8.59 -4.21 25.70
N TYR A 212 7.47 -3.98 26.39
CA TYR A 212 7.39 -4.18 27.84
C TYR A 212 7.58 -5.64 28.23
N ALA A 213 7.01 -6.59 27.46
CA ALA A 213 7.27 -8.01 27.67
C ALA A 213 8.76 -8.34 27.53
N ALA A 214 9.37 -7.87 26.43
CA ALA A 214 10.78 -8.12 26.13
C ALA A 214 11.75 -7.53 27.16
N THR A 215 11.36 -6.45 27.84
CA THR A 215 12.14 -5.83 28.91
C THR A 215 11.76 -6.36 30.32
N GLY A 216 10.91 -7.38 30.41
CA GLY A 216 10.51 -8.03 31.66
C GLY A 216 9.38 -7.35 32.42
N ASN A 217 8.80 -6.26 31.90
CA ASN A 217 7.65 -5.62 32.53
C ASN A 217 6.34 -6.26 32.09
N VAL A 218 6.08 -7.48 32.62
CA VAL A 218 4.93 -8.29 32.26
C VAL A 218 3.60 -7.61 32.58
N GLU A 219 3.53 -6.87 33.69
CA GLU A 219 2.31 -6.20 34.13
C GLU A 219 1.90 -5.10 33.12
N ARG A 220 2.84 -4.28 32.67
CA ARG A 220 2.58 -3.21 31.70
C ARG A 220 2.25 -3.78 30.31
N SER A 221 2.92 -4.87 29.94
CA SER A 221 2.59 -5.64 28.73
C SER A 221 1.14 -6.09 28.73
N ARG A 222 0.70 -6.71 29.84
CA ARG A 222 -0.68 -7.21 30.00
C ARG A 222 -1.73 -6.09 29.94
N GLN A 223 -1.47 -4.95 30.58
CA GLN A 223 -2.36 -3.78 30.51
C GLN A 223 -2.59 -3.29 29.08
N LEU A 224 -1.56 -3.33 28.23
CA LEU A 224 -1.62 -2.84 26.84
C LEU A 224 -2.20 -3.90 25.87
N LEU A 225 -1.85 -5.17 26.06
CA LEU A 225 -2.26 -6.26 25.16
C LEU A 225 -3.62 -6.85 25.54
N GLY A 226 -4.06 -6.67 26.82
CA GLY A 226 -5.30 -7.21 27.34
C GLY A 226 -5.29 -8.73 27.44
N ASP A 227 -6.46 -9.34 27.69
CA ASP A 227 -6.65 -10.79 27.92
C ASP A 227 -6.36 -11.67 26.68
N ARG A 228 -5.95 -11.06 25.58
CA ARG A 228 -5.66 -11.77 24.32
C ARG A 228 -4.28 -12.42 24.29
N VAL A 229 -3.44 -12.12 25.26
CA VAL A 229 -2.07 -12.65 25.36
C VAL A 229 -1.93 -13.29 26.73
N SER A 230 -1.72 -14.60 26.76
CA SER A 230 -1.51 -15.33 28.01
C SER A 230 -0.13 -15.04 28.60
N ASP A 231 0.05 -15.29 29.90
CA ASP A 231 1.36 -15.22 30.56
C ASP A 231 2.40 -16.14 29.91
N GLY A 232 1.94 -17.25 29.34
CA GLY A 232 2.77 -18.16 28.56
C GLY A 232 3.28 -17.52 27.29
N ASP A 233 2.43 -16.78 26.58
CA ASP A 233 2.81 -16.08 25.33
C ASP A 233 3.79 -14.94 25.63
N VAL A 234 3.54 -14.14 26.67
CA VAL A 234 4.46 -13.08 27.13
C VAL A 234 5.82 -13.67 27.50
N SER A 235 5.83 -14.77 28.26
CA SER A 235 7.06 -15.44 28.67
C SER A 235 7.81 -16.10 27.49
N ALA A 236 7.08 -16.63 26.52
CA ALA A 236 7.67 -17.18 25.30
C ALA A 236 8.29 -16.08 24.44
N LEU A 237 7.61 -14.95 24.28
CA LEU A 237 8.09 -13.78 23.54
C LEU A 237 9.34 -13.20 24.20
N THR A 238 9.33 -13.02 25.52
CA THR A 238 10.49 -12.54 26.29
C THR A 238 11.71 -13.44 26.09
N ARG A 239 11.52 -14.77 26.13
CA ARG A 239 12.60 -15.74 25.86
C ARG A 239 13.12 -15.68 24.42
N ALA A 240 12.21 -15.60 23.45
CA ALA A 240 12.56 -15.52 22.03
C ALA A 240 13.40 -14.29 21.73
N LEU A 241 13.00 -13.11 22.26
CA LEU A 241 13.73 -11.86 22.06
C LEU A 241 15.06 -11.82 22.84
N ALA A 242 15.13 -12.43 24.02
CA ALA A 242 16.37 -12.54 24.80
C ALA A 242 17.37 -13.54 24.19
N SER A 243 16.90 -14.54 23.43
CA SER A 243 17.73 -15.53 22.77
C SER A 243 18.14 -15.13 21.34
N SER A 244 17.62 -14.04 20.79
CA SER A 244 18.07 -13.49 19.52
C SER A 244 19.51 -13.03 19.67
N PRO A 245 20.48 -13.60 18.94
CA PRO A 245 21.86 -13.20 19.07
C PRO A 245 21.96 -11.74 18.66
N ALA A 246 22.44 -10.88 19.56
CA ALA A 246 22.93 -9.57 19.19
C ALA A 246 24.15 -9.80 18.27
N GLU A 247 23.92 -9.89 16.97
CA GLU A 247 24.99 -9.85 15.97
C GLU A 247 25.62 -8.46 16.06
N GLY A 248 26.70 -8.34 16.79
CA GLY A 248 27.38 -7.05 16.91
C GLY A 248 28.32 -6.90 18.09
N ARG A 249 28.78 -8.01 18.72
CA ARG A 249 29.97 -7.98 19.56
C ARG A 249 31.18 -8.47 18.78
N THR A 250 31.64 -7.69 17.83
CA THR A 250 33.05 -7.74 17.39
C THR A 250 33.66 -6.38 17.65
N GLY A 251 33.98 -6.14 18.91
CA GLY A 251 35.02 -5.22 19.27
C GLY A 251 36.35 -5.98 19.23
N ARG A 252 37.22 -5.57 18.36
CA ARG A 252 38.67 -5.41 18.57
C ARG A 252 39.28 -4.86 17.32
#